data_2f4a5491488a37ab2fc859de4d29ebdf
#
_entry.id   2f4a5491488a37ab2fc859de4d29ebdf
#
_cell.length_a   1.000
_cell.length_b   1.000
_cell.length_c   1.000
_cell.angle_alpha   90.00
_cell.angle_beta   90.00
_cell.angle_gamma   90.00
#
_symmetry.space_group_name_H-M   'P 1'
#
loop_
_entity.id
_entity.type
_entity.pdbx_description
1 polymer ?
#
loop_
_entity_poly.entity_id
_entity_poly.type
_entity_poly.pdbx_seq_one_letter_code
_entity_poly.pdbx_strand_id
1 'polypeptide(L)'
;MLMKKFLLTIILSFLVSSVALARSTGCKEGNCENGFGKWVYTDKTTYEGEWVGTKKNGQGVETWPNGYIYKGEFKNREWSGIGILTFPDGSTYEGEWAKGFMNGKGTFTWADGSVKSGIWKNGKLQD
;
A
#
# COMPACT_ATOMS: atom_id res chain seq x y z
N MET A 1 -28.76 27.88 33.00
CA MET A 1 -28.20 28.36 31.73
C MET A 1 -26.75 27.93 31.49
N LEU A 2 -25.90 27.97 32.48
CA LEU A 2 -24.48 27.53 32.36
C LEU A 2 -24.34 26.02 32.09
N MET A 3 -25.18 25.17 32.69
CA MET A 3 -25.14 23.69 32.46
C MET A 3 -25.52 23.26 31.03
N LYS A 4 -26.44 23.98 30.36
CA LYS A 4 -26.80 23.69 28.98
C LYS A 4 -25.69 24.00 27.99
N LYS A 5 -24.88 25.05 28.24
CA LYS A 5 -23.72 25.37 27.38
C LYS A 5 -22.57 24.37 27.55
N PHE A 6 -22.38 23.85 28.76
CA PHE A 6 -21.34 22.85 29.05
C PHE A 6 -21.66 21.49 28.39
N LEU A 7 -22.92 21.09 28.41
CA LEU A 7 -23.39 19.85 27.79
C LEU A 7 -23.25 19.89 26.26
N LEU A 8 -23.53 21.06 25.66
CA LEU A 8 -23.43 21.23 24.21
C LEU A 8 -21.98 21.18 23.72
N THR A 9 -21.04 21.69 24.53
CA THR A 9 -19.61 21.67 24.19
C THR A 9 -19.03 20.26 24.28
N ILE A 10 -19.47 19.46 25.26
CA ILE A 10 -19.04 18.07 25.42
C ILE A 10 -19.58 17.18 24.27
N ILE A 11 -20.84 17.37 23.88
CA ILE A 11 -21.45 16.63 22.78
C ILE A 11 -20.76 16.98 21.45
N LEU A 12 -20.41 18.26 21.25
CA LEU A 12 -19.71 18.70 20.03
C LEU A 12 -18.28 18.14 19.95
N SER A 13 -17.55 18.07 21.08
CA SER A 13 -16.20 17.49 21.11
C SER A 13 -16.25 15.98 20.87
N PHE A 14 -17.28 15.28 21.38
CA PHE A 14 -17.45 13.85 21.15
C PHE A 14 -17.79 13.52 19.68
N LEU A 15 -18.64 14.34 19.04
CA LEU A 15 -18.97 14.22 17.63
C LEU A 15 -17.75 14.47 16.72
N VAL A 16 -16.90 15.44 17.07
CA VAL A 16 -15.66 15.71 16.35
C VAL A 16 -14.68 14.54 16.48
N SER A 17 -14.57 13.91 17.66
CA SER A 17 -13.75 12.73 17.88
C SER A 17 -14.20 11.54 17.06
N SER A 18 -15.50 11.27 16.98
CA SER A 18 -16.04 10.14 16.23
C SER A 18 -15.90 10.34 14.71
N VAL A 19 -16.03 11.56 14.23
CA VAL A 19 -15.81 11.90 12.82
C VAL A 19 -14.32 11.80 12.46
N ALA A 20 -13.41 12.18 13.34
CA ALA A 20 -11.97 12.03 13.13
C ALA A 20 -11.56 10.55 13.05
N LEU A 21 -12.13 9.68 13.91
CA LEU A 21 -11.89 8.23 13.88
C LEU A 21 -12.47 7.58 12.60
N ALA A 22 -13.65 7.97 12.16
CA ALA A 22 -14.26 7.48 10.92
C ALA A 22 -13.47 7.86 9.67
N ARG A 23 -12.65 8.93 9.74
CA ARG A 23 -11.77 9.38 8.64
C ARG A 23 -10.38 8.73 8.65
N SER A 24 -10.10 7.84 9.61
CA SER A 24 -8.78 7.20 9.72
C SER A 24 -8.52 6.14 8.65
N THR A 25 -9.56 5.58 8.06
CA THR A 25 -9.49 4.54 7.03
C THR A 25 -10.29 4.93 5.79
N GLY A 26 -10.10 4.19 4.69
CA GLY A 26 -10.81 4.40 3.44
C GLY A 26 -10.07 5.28 2.45
N CYS A 27 -10.79 5.75 1.44
CA CYS A 27 -10.25 6.63 0.40
C CYS A 27 -9.96 8.02 0.98
N LYS A 28 -8.72 8.45 0.93
CA LYS A 28 -8.24 9.73 1.47
C LYS A 28 -8.13 10.81 0.43
N GLU A 29 -7.72 10.43 -0.77
CA GLU A 29 -7.48 11.35 -1.88
C GLU A 29 -7.87 10.70 -3.19
N GLY A 30 -8.32 11.52 -4.14
CA GLY A 30 -8.59 11.10 -5.51
C GLY A 30 -9.82 10.20 -5.65
N ASN A 31 -9.72 9.27 -6.60
CA ASN A 31 -10.80 8.35 -6.96
C ASN A 31 -10.35 6.90 -6.77
N CYS A 32 -10.73 6.29 -5.65
CA CYS A 32 -10.37 4.91 -5.33
C CYS A 32 -11.34 3.87 -5.93
N GLU A 33 -12.13 4.28 -6.92
CA GLU A 33 -12.99 3.38 -7.69
C GLU A 33 -12.48 3.24 -9.13
N ASN A 34 -12.28 4.38 -9.81
CA ASN A 34 -11.80 4.43 -11.20
C ASN A 34 -10.96 5.69 -11.38
N GLY A 35 -9.65 5.56 -11.35
CA GLY A 35 -8.72 6.66 -11.46
C GLY A 35 -7.56 6.54 -10.49
N PHE A 36 -6.90 7.65 -10.20
CA PHE A 36 -5.81 7.70 -9.22
C PHE A 36 -6.36 8.07 -7.84
N GLY A 37 -6.00 7.31 -6.81
CA GLY A 37 -6.47 7.58 -5.46
C GLY A 37 -5.60 6.93 -4.39
N LYS A 38 -5.73 7.44 -3.16
CA LYS A 38 -5.03 6.93 -1.98
C LYS A 38 -6.02 6.35 -0.98
N TRP A 39 -5.81 5.09 -0.63
CA TRP A 39 -6.61 4.35 0.34
C TRP A 39 -5.79 4.00 1.57
N VAL A 40 -6.38 4.13 2.75
CA VAL A 40 -5.81 3.64 4.02
C VAL A 40 -6.68 2.50 4.55
N TYR A 41 -6.07 1.34 4.73
CA TYR A 41 -6.71 0.14 5.27
C TYR A 41 -6.76 0.17 6.80
N THR A 42 -7.56 -0.72 7.39
CA THR A 42 -7.74 -0.81 8.84
C THR A 42 -6.46 -1.19 9.58
N ASP A 43 -5.59 -1.99 8.96
CA ASP A 43 -4.27 -2.38 9.48
C ASP A 43 -3.19 -1.30 9.30
N LYS A 44 -3.56 -0.12 8.77
CA LYS A 44 -2.67 1.01 8.42
C LYS A 44 -1.83 0.81 7.16
N THR A 45 -2.02 -0.28 6.43
CA THR A 45 -1.50 -0.39 5.06
C THR A 45 -2.08 0.71 4.20
N THR A 46 -1.28 1.29 3.31
CA THR A 46 -1.74 2.31 2.36
C THR A 46 -1.50 1.86 0.94
N TYR A 47 -2.39 2.23 0.04
CA TYR A 47 -2.18 2.12 -1.40
C TYR A 47 -2.44 3.47 -2.05
N GLU A 48 -1.49 3.92 -2.84
CA GLU A 48 -1.59 5.15 -3.64
C GLU A 48 -1.26 4.82 -5.08
N GLY A 49 -2.25 4.92 -5.96
CA GLY A 49 -2.09 4.53 -7.35
C GLY A 49 -3.39 4.45 -8.11
N GLU A 50 -3.34 3.72 -9.21
CA GLU A 50 -4.45 3.58 -10.14
C GLU A 50 -5.47 2.52 -9.67
N TRP A 51 -6.73 2.80 -9.91
CA TRP A 51 -7.88 1.97 -9.54
C TRP A 51 -8.77 1.72 -10.75
N VAL A 52 -9.27 0.51 -10.87
CA VAL A 52 -10.30 0.14 -11.84
C VAL A 52 -11.34 -0.74 -11.15
N GLY A 53 -12.60 -0.29 -11.11
CA GLY A 53 -13.69 -1.02 -10.46
C GLY A 53 -13.39 -1.37 -9.01
N THR A 54 -12.89 -0.41 -8.21
CA THR A 54 -12.50 -0.60 -6.79
C THR A 54 -11.33 -1.56 -6.55
N LYS A 55 -10.60 -1.92 -7.60
CA LYS A 55 -9.43 -2.81 -7.52
C LYS A 55 -8.16 -2.05 -7.87
N LYS A 56 -7.07 -2.34 -7.16
CA LYS A 56 -5.73 -1.87 -7.52
C LYS A 56 -5.39 -2.44 -8.91
N ASN A 57 -5.11 -1.54 -9.85
CA ASN A 57 -4.87 -1.92 -11.24
C ASN A 57 -4.10 -0.80 -11.94
N GLY A 58 -2.94 -1.11 -12.51
CA GLY A 58 -2.02 -0.14 -13.08
C GLY A 58 -0.86 0.18 -12.14
N GLN A 59 -0.31 1.37 -12.18
CA GLN A 59 0.84 1.77 -11.36
C GLN A 59 0.40 2.19 -9.96
N GLY A 60 1.16 1.79 -8.95
CA GLY A 60 0.87 2.17 -7.57
C GLY A 60 2.00 1.90 -6.60
N VAL A 61 1.83 2.44 -5.39
CA VAL A 61 2.72 2.23 -4.25
C VAL A 61 1.89 1.70 -3.09
N GLU A 62 2.27 0.56 -2.57
CA GLU A 62 1.66 -0.07 -1.41
C GLU A 62 2.69 -0.09 -0.27
N THR A 63 2.29 0.42 0.91
CA THR A 63 3.17 0.55 2.07
C THR A 63 2.53 -0.14 3.26
N TRP A 64 3.26 -1.06 3.90
CA TRP A 64 2.81 -1.76 5.11
C TRP A 64 3.46 -1.19 6.36
N PRO A 65 2.76 -1.22 7.50
CA PRO A 65 3.29 -0.73 8.77
C PRO A 65 4.57 -1.43 9.23
N ASN A 66 4.77 -2.68 8.82
CA ASN A 66 5.96 -3.49 9.14
C ASN A 66 7.21 -3.14 8.30
N GLY A 67 7.10 -2.16 7.40
CA GLY A 67 8.24 -1.64 6.64
C GLY A 67 8.38 -2.15 5.20
N TYR A 68 7.54 -3.06 4.74
CA TYR A 68 7.50 -3.43 3.32
C TYR A 68 6.92 -2.30 2.48
N ILE A 69 7.51 -2.06 1.32
CA ILE A 69 7.02 -1.10 0.32
C ILE A 69 7.12 -1.75 -1.06
N TYR A 70 5.99 -1.83 -1.75
CA TYR A 70 5.96 -2.24 -3.16
C TYR A 70 5.63 -1.04 -4.04
N LYS A 71 6.43 -0.83 -5.07
CA LYS A 71 6.21 0.21 -6.09
C LYS A 71 6.28 -0.43 -7.47
N GLY A 72 5.18 -0.42 -8.19
CA GLY A 72 5.12 -1.00 -9.52
C GLY A 72 3.72 -1.26 -10.02
N GLU A 73 3.61 -2.24 -10.89
CA GLU A 73 2.35 -2.58 -11.56
C GLU A 73 1.49 -3.50 -10.70
N PHE A 74 0.19 -3.26 -10.76
CA PHE A 74 -0.85 -4.08 -10.16
C PHE A 74 -1.81 -4.57 -11.24
N LYS A 75 -2.32 -5.77 -11.08
CA LYS A 75 -3.39 -6.33 -11.88
C LYS A 75 -4.35 -7.08 -10.97
N ASN A 76 -5.61 -6.64 -10.94
CA ASN A 76 -6.64 -7.22 -10.08
C ASN A 76 -6.18 -7.42 -8.63
N ARG A 77 -5.67 -6.33 -8.00
CA ARG A 77 -5.17 -6.27 -6.61
C ARG A 77 -3.83 -6.96 -6.37
N GLU A 78 -3.25 -7.65 -7.34
CA GLU A 78 -1.99 -8.40 -7.19
C GLU A 78 -0.82 -7.67 -7.85
N TRP A 79 0.38 -7.84 -7.29
CA TRP A 79 1.61 -7.38 -7.91
C TRP A 79 1.82 -8.11 -9.24
N SER A 80 2.14 -7.37 -10.25
CA SER A 80 2.21 -7.87 -11.63
C SER A 80 3.22 -7.06 -12.43
N GLY A 81 3.61 -7.53 -13.61
CA GLY A 81 4.50 -6.78 -14.50
C GLY A 81 5.83 -6.42 -13.83
N ILE A 82 6.24 -5.17 -13.94
CA ILE A 82 7.50 -4.68 -13.38
C ILE A 82 7.25 -3.94 -12.07
N GLY A 83 8.06 -4.26 -11.05
CA GLY A 83 7.95 -3.59 -9.76
C GLY A 83 9.17 -3.78 -8.87
N ILE A 84 9.25 -2.95 -7.84
CA ILE A 84 10.31 -2.97 -6.81
C ILE A 84 9.66 -3.23 -5.46
N LEU A 85 10.09 -4.29 -4.78
CA LEU A 85 9.76 -4.54 -3.38
C LEU A 85 10.94 -4.16 -2.50
N THR A 86 10.70 -3.29 -1.53
CA THR A 86 11.65 -2.96 -0.48
C THR A 86 11.26 -3.70 0.79
N PHE A 87 12.20 -4.43 1.35
CA PHE A 87 12.05 -5.18 2.60
C PHE A 87 12.37 -4.28 3.81
N PRO A 88 11.90 -4.62 5.01
CA PRO A 88 12.16 -3.83 6.22
C PRO A 88 13.65 -3.62 6.53
N ASP A 89 14.52 -4.56 6.17
CA ASP A 89 15.97 -4.48 6.36
C ASP A 89 16.70 -3.62 5.31
N GLY A 90 15.97 -3.05 4.35
CA GLY A 90 16.52 -2.27 3.25
C GLY A 90 16.89 -3.07 2.01
N SER A 91 16.78 -4.40 2.04
CA SER A 91 16.93 -5.23 0.84
C SER A 91 15.86 -4.88 -0.19
N THR A 92 16.15 -5.08 -1.47
CA THR A 92 15.20 -4.82 -2.55
C THR A 92 15.19 -5.94 -3.57
N TYR A 93 14.02 -6.18 -4.14
CA TYR A 93 13.88 -6.93 -5.38
C TYR A 93 13.32 -6.01 -6.45
N GLU A 94 13.97 -5.94 -7.59
CA GLU A 94 13.51 -5.19 -8.77
C GLU A 94 13.43 -6.13 -9.96
N GLY A 95 12.25 -6.27 -10.54
CA GLY A 95 12.05 -7.15 -11.67
C GLY A 95 10.60 -7.47 -11.97
N GLU A 96 10.41 -8.64 -12.57
CA GLU A 96 9.11 -9.12 -13.03
C GLU A 96 8.33 -9.82 -11.91
N TRP A 97 7.03 -9.61 -11.92
CA TRP A 97 6.06 -10.13 -10.96
C TRP A 97 4.89 -10.79 -11.67
N ALA A 98 4.38 -11.86 -11.10
CA ALA A 98 3.14 -12.47 -11.54
C ALA A 98 2.37 -13.00 -10.32
N LYS A 99 1.09 -12.65 -10.22
CA LYS A 99 0.19 -13.09 -9.14
C LYS A 99 0.77 -12.89 -7.74
N GLY A 100 1.45 -11.76 -7.50
CA GLY A 100 2.04 -11.43 -6.22
C GLY A 100 3.38 -12.09 -5.91
N PHE A 101 3.97 -12.83 -6.85
CA PHE A 101 5.28 -13.50 -6.68
C PHE A 101 6.32 -12.93 -7.63
N MET A 102 7.59 -12.92 -7.17
CA MET A 102 8.74 -12.70 -8.04
C MET A 102 8.76 -13.81 -9.11
N ASN A 103 8.65 -13.43 -10.38
CA ASN A 103 8.50 -14.39 -11.46
C ASN A 103 9.01 -13.78 -12.77
N GLY A 104 10.07 -14.35 -13.31
CA GLY A 104 10.78 -13.84 -14.48
C GLY A 104 12.12 -13.23 -14.11
N LYS A 105 12.60 -12.29 -14.92
CA LYS A 105 13.89 -11.62 -14.70
C LYS A 105 13.82 -10.67 -13.53
N GLY A 106 14.81 -10.71 -12.66
CA GLY A 106 14.87 -9.80 -11.52
C GLY A 106 16.23 -9.78 -10.84
N THR A 107 16.43 -8.71 -10.06
CA THR A 107 17.65 -8.45 -9.32
C THR A 107 17.33 -8.25 -7.85
N PHE A 108 17.93 -9.05 -7.00
CA PHE A 108 17.86 -8.91 -5.56
C PHE A 108 19.12 -8.21 -5.04
N THR A 109 18.94 -7.16 -4.25
CA THR A 109 20.01 -6.43 -3.59
C THR A 109 19.84 -6.55 -2.08
N TRP A 110 20.81 -7.18 -1.40
CA TRP A 110 20.80 -7.30 0.06
C TRP A 110 21.13 -5.98 0.73
N ALA A 111 20.82 -5.88 2.03
CA ALA A 111 21.10 -4.69 2.84
C ALA A 111 22.60 -4.33 2.89
N ASP A 112 23.49 -5.30 2.75
CA ASP A 112 24.95 -5.10 2.69
C ASP A 112 25.45 -4.61 1.32
N GLY A 113 24.54 -4.47 0.33
CA GLY A 113 24.86 -4.03 -1.03
C GLY A 113 25.21 -5.17 -2.00
N SER A 114 25.30 -6.42 -1.54
CA SER A 114 25.50 -7.56 -2.44
C SER A 114 24.29 -7.75 -3.36
N VAL A 115 24.52 -8.21 -4.59
CA VAL A 115 23.55 -8.26 -5.65
C VAL A 115 23.50 -9.64 -6.29
N LYS A 116 22.31 -10.13 -6.61
CA LYS A 116 22.11 -11.33 -7.41
C LYS A 116 20.99 -11.12 -8.44
N SER A 117 21.33 -11.31 -9.71
CA SER A 117 20.38 -11.24 -10.83
C SER A 117 20.17 -12.63 -11.41
N GLY A 118 18.98 -12.87 -11.91
CA GLY A 118 18.66 -14.13 -12.57
C GLY A 118 17.19 -14.26 -12.90
N ILE A 119 16.77 -15.51 -13.10
CA ILE A 119 15.39 -15.87 -13.36
C ILE A 119 14.76 -16.39 -12.08
N TRP A 120 13.62 -15.84 -11.74
CA TRP A 120 12.84 -16.17 -10.56
C TRP A 120 11.59 -16.95 -10.94
N LYS A 121 11.17 -17.83 -10.07
CA LYS A 121 9.92 -18.56 -10.23
C LYS A 121 9.27 -18.75 -8.87
N ASN A 122 8.04 -18.22 -8.74
CA ASN A 122 7.28 -18.27 -7.49
C ASN A 122 8.09 -17.84 -6.25
N GLY A 123 8.84 -16.74 -6.38
CA GLY A 123 9.63 -16.17 -5.30
C GLY A 123 11.00 -16.81 -5.08
N LYS A 124 11.42 -17.77 -5.92
CA LYS A 124 12.72 -18.47 -5.81
C LYS A 124 13.60 -18.23 -7.01
N LEU A 125 14.87 -17.90 -6.74
CA LEU A 125 15.88 -17.80 -7.79
C LEU A 125 16.17 -19.19 -8.37
N GLN A 126 16.14 -19.28 -9.70
CA GLN A 126 16.45 -20.52 -10.42
C GLN A 126 17.95 -20.63 -10.69
N ASP A 127 18.48 -21.82 -10.56
CA ASP A 127 19.89 -22.11 -10.82
C ASP A 127 20.21 -22.17 -12.32
#